data_a58efa52d7bd9faf71fc79002d172e50
#
_entry.id   a58efa52d7bd9faf71fc79002d172e50
#
_cell.length_a   1.000
_cell.length_b   1.000
_cell.length_c   1.000
_cell.angle_alpha   90.00
_cell.angle_beta   90.00
_cell.angle_gamma   90.00
#
_symmetry.space_group_name_H-M   'P 1'
#
loop_
_entity.id
_entity.type
_entity.pdbx_description
1 polymer ?
#
loop_
_entity_poly.entity_id
_entity_poly.type
_entity_poly.pdbx_seq_one_letter_code
_entity_poly.pdbx_strand_id
1 'polypeptide(L)'
;MVESPTHLPETLRRLDALAEEQGLPRSTLLDPRELAARTALPERTVRTLLKGGTAPPDKVNDRVRARIRTLADAHLARTGCRMSDLAADIRERLGVSDYWARQVCAGRKVPSVEFLHGLVEYFGVEGGEAFFTAPAADALDRVLVAVLREFEQPAEQRDPILALMDRYGLKAADLRRHGAMTAEQLDRLLEGVIRSAVPQRTGEGGSAR
;
A
#
# COMPACT_ATOMS: atom_id res chain seq x y z
N MET A 1 -22.08 19.47 -10.96
CA MET A 1 -21.67 18.15 -10.45
C MET A 1 -21.20 18.40 -9.03
N VAL A 2 -22.02 18.06 -8.04
CA VAL A 2 -21.72 18.29 -6.61
C VAL A 2 -20.73 17.19 -6.22
N GLU A 3 -19.46 17.53 -6.00
CA GLU A 3 -18.52 16.64 -5.36
C GLU A 3 -19.04 16.35 -3.95
N SER A 4 -19.20 15.07 -3.64
CA SER A 4 -19.53 14.65 -2.27
C SER A 4 -18.47 15.21 -1.32
N PRO A 5 -18.83 15.70 -0.13
CA PRO A 5 -17.86 16.23 0.83
C PRO A 5 -16.86 15.10 1.17
N THR A 6 -15.59 15.35 0.91
CA THR A 6 -14.53 14.42 1.30
C THR A 6 -14.45 14.35 2.82
N HIS A 7 -14.45 13.14 3.37
CA HIS A 7 -14.26 12.93 4.82
C HIS A 7 -12.80 13.04 5.25
N LEU A 8 -11.88 13.25 4.29
CA LEU A 8 -10.44 13.32 4.53
C LEU A 8 -10.01 14.20 5.73
N PRO A 9 -10.55 15.44 5.92
CA PRO A 9 -10.15 16.26 7.07
C PRO A 9 -10.53 15.63 8.41
N GLU A 10 -11.65 14.92 8.47
CA GLU A 10 -12.10 14.20 9.66
C GLU A 10 -11.20 13.01 9.95
N THR A 11 -10.93 12.20 8.93
CA THR A 11 -10.04 11.03 9.03
C THR A 11 -8.64 11.43 9.48
N LEU A 12 -8.10 12.54 8.96
CA LEU A 12 -6.79 13.07 9.39
C LEU A 12 -6.79 13.48 10.85
N ARG A 13 -7.83 14.19 11.33
CA ARG A 13 -7.95 14.59 12.75
C ARG A 13 -7.99 13.36 13.67
N ARG A 14 -8.72 12.31 13.29
CA ARG A 14 -8.78 11.06 14.07
C ARG A 14 -7.45 10.35 14.12
N LEU A 15 -6.73 10.29 13.00
CA LEU A 15 -5.38 9.70 12.93
C LEU A 15 -4.36 10.50 13.75
N ASP A 16 -4.44 11.83 13.72
CA ASP A 16 -3.57 12.70 14.54
C ASP A 16 -3.84 12.49 16.04
N ALA A 17 -5.11 12.42 16.46
CA ALA A 17 -5.47 12.14 17.85
C ALA A 17 -4.99 10.74 18.29
N LEU A 18 -5.15 9.74 17.45
CA LEU A 18 -4.69 8.38 17.72
C LEU A 18 -3.16 8.29 17.83
N ALA A 19 -2.43 9.02 16.99
CA ALA A 19 -0.97 9.11 17.05
C ALA A 19 -0.50 9.71 18.39
N GLU A 20 -1.16 10.79 18.86
CA GLU A 20 -0.90 11.41 20.16
C GLU A 20 -1.20 10.44 21.31
N GLU A 21 -2.35 9.78 21.29
CA GLU A 21 -2.77 8.83 22.32
C GLU A 21 -1.81 7.65 22.47
N GLN A 22 -1.30 7.15 21.35
CA GLN A 22 -0.37 6.01 21.33
C GLN A 22 1.10 6.42 21.42
N GLY A 23 1.42 7.70 21.48
CA GLY A 23 2.79 8.21 21.51
C GLY A 23 3.58 7.90 20.24
N LEU A 24 2.89 7.71 19.10
CA LEU A 24 3.50 7.37 17.82
C LEU A 24 3.84 8.66 17.05
N PRO A 25 5.00 8.72 16.38
CA PRO A 25 5.29 9.83 15.50
C PRO A 25 4.31 9.82 14.30
N ARG A 26 3.75 10.97 13.96
CA ARG A 26 2.81 11.13 12.83
C ARG A 26 3.32 10.50 11.53
N SER A 27 4.62 10.54 11.29
CA SER A 27 5.27 9.95 10.11
C SER A 27 5.14 8.43 10.03
N THR A 28 4.85 7.76 11.13
CA THR A 28 4.63 6.30 11.15
C THR A 28 3.29 5.94 10.51
N LEU A 29 2.25 6.76 10.73
CA LEU A 29 0.92 6.55 10.19
C LEU A 29 0.73 7.21 8.82
N LEU A 30 1.42 8.31 8.56
CA LEU A 30 1.19 9.21 7.43
C LEU A 30 2.47 9.40 6.60
N ASP A 31 3.15 8.31 6.21
CA ASP A 31 4.28 8.39 5.28
C ASP A 31 3.78 8.73 3.87
N PRO A 32 4.13 9.91 3.32
CA PRO A 32 3.67 10.32 2.00
C PRO A 32 4.11 9.41 0.86
N ARG A 33 5.24 8.71 0.99
CA ARG A 33 5.75 7.79 -0.04
C ARG A 33 4.94 6.50 -0.07
N GLU A 34 4.68 5.95 1.11
CA GLU A 34 3.85 4.75 1.23
C GLU A 34 2.42 5.01 0.76
N LEU A 35 1.81 6.12 1.21
CA LEU A 35 0.49 6.53 0.80
C LEU A 35 0.40 6.81 -0.72
N ALA A 36 1.44 7.39 -1.32
CA ALA A 36 1.52 7.58 -2.77
C ALA A 36 1.55 6.25 -3.52
N ALA A 37 2.31 5.27 -3.03
CA ALA A 37 2.34 3.93 -3.61
C ALA A 37 0.98 3.21 -3.50
N ARG A 38 0.30 3.30 -2.34
CA ARG A 38 -1.01 2.68 -2.10
C ARG A 38 -2.15 3.31 -2.89
N THR A 39 -2.05 4.60 -3.22
CA THR A 39 -3.09 5.35 -3.94
C THR A 39 -2.80 5.55 -5.43
N ALA A 40 -1.59 5.23 -5.88
CA ALA A 40 -1.04 5.59 -7.18
C ALA A 40 -1.15 7.10 -7.49
N LEU A 41 -1.09 7.94 -6.45
CA LEU A 41 -1.04 9.40 -6.56
C LEU A 41 0.41 9.90 -6.56
N PRO A 42 0.68 11.05 -7.20
CA PRO A 42 1.97 11.72 -7.04
C PRO A 42 2.23 12.08 -5.56
N GLU A 43 3.43 11.81 -5.05
CA GLU A 43 3.82 12.10 -3.66
C GLU A 43 3.56 13.56 -3.27
N ARG A 44 3.80 14.50 -4.20
CA ARG A 44 3.48 15.93 -4.00
C ARG A 44 2.00 16.17 -3.71
N THR A 45 1.10 15.45 -4.40
CA THR A 45 -0.35 15.56 -4.19
C THR A 45 -0.73 15.02 -2.83
N VAL A 46 -0.19 13.87 -2.44
CA VAL A 46 -0.39 13.29 -1.11
C VAL A 46 0.09 14.26 -0.02
N ARG A 47 1.29 14.82 -0.14
CA ARG A 47 1.80 15.82 0.81
C ARG A 47 0.93 17.06 0.93
N THR A 48 0.35 17.52 -0.18
CA THR A 48 -0.58 18.66 -0.17
C THR A 48 -1.86 18.32 0.60
N LEU A 49 -2.45 17.16 0.32
CA LEU A 49 -3.66 16.69 0.98
C LEU A 49 -3.46 16.44 2.48
N LEU A 50 -2.33 15.83 2.88
CA LEU A 50 -1.98 15.61 4.29
C LEU A 50 -1.78 16.90 5.09
N LYS A 51 -1.53 18.03 4.42
CA LYS A 51 -1.45 19.37 5.02
C LYS A 51 -2.79 20.12 4.99
N GLY A 52 -3.88 19.45 4.60
CA GLY A 52 -5.20 20.07 4.47
C GLY A 52 -5.39 20.92 3.22
N GLY A 53 -4.46 20.85 2.25
CA GLY A 53 -4.61 21.50 0.95
C GLY A 53 -5.52 20.72 0.01
N THR A 54 -5.79 21.28 -1.17
CA THR A 54 -6.62 20.66 -2.21
C THR A 54 -5.77 20.15 -3.37
N ALA A 55 -6.15 19.02 -3.95
CA ALA A 55 -5.57 18.57 -5.21
C ALA A 55 -6.08 19.42 -6.39
N PRO A 56 -5.28 19.64 -7.43
CA PRO A 56 -5.77 20.27 -8.65
C PRO A 56 -6.96 19.51 -9.24
N PRO A 57 -7.97 20.21 -9.80
CA PRO A 57 -9.08 19.54 -10.47
C PRO A 57 -8.56 18.77 -11.69
N ASP A 58 -9.05 17.56 -11.87
CA ASP A 58 -8.70 16.70 -12.99
C ASP A 58 -9.94 16.00 -13.57
N LYS A 59 -9.81 15.47 -14.78
CA LYS A 59 -10.86 14.68 -15.43
C LYS A 59 -10.69 13.20 -15.07
N VAL A 60 -11.81 12.47 -14.97
CA VAL A 60 -11.80 11.03 -14.67
C VAL A 60 -10.84 10.25 -15.58
N ASN A 61 -10.91 10.51 -16.89
CA ASN A 61 -10.03 9.84 -17.85
C ASN A 61 -8.54 10.12 -17.63
N ASP A 62 -8.19 11.32 -17.15
CA ASP A 62 -6.79 11.68 -16.85
C ASP A 62 -6.31 10.94 -15.62
N ARG A 63 -7.18 10.84 -14.59
CA ARG A 63 -6.90 10.02 -13.39
C ARG A 63 -6.68 8.55 -13.72
N VAL A 64 -7.58 7.95 -14.51
CA VAL A 64 -7.47 6.55 -14.94
C VAL A 64 -6.14 6.30 -15.63
N ARG A 65 -5.79 7.13 -16.61
CA ARG A 65 -4.53 7.02 -17.36
C ARG A 65 -3.30 7.16 -16.45
N ALA A 66 -3.32 8.16 -15.57
CA ALA A 66 -2.20 8.44 -14.68
C ALA A 66 -1.97 7.28 -13.69
N ARG A 67 -3.03 6.76 -13.08
CA ARG A 67 -2.91 5.66 -12.09
C ARG A 67 -2.52 4.34 -12.74
N ILE A 68 -3.08 4.00 -13.90
CA ILE A 68 -2.65 2.79 -14.64
C ILE A 68 -1.16 2.89 -14.95
N ARG A 69 -0.69 4.02 -15.45
CA ARG A 69 0.73 4.23 -15.72
C ARG A 69 1.58 4.07 -14.47
N THR A 70 1.17 4.68 -13.35
CA THR A 70 1.90 4.56 -12.07
C THR A 70 1.99 3.11 -11.60
N LEU A 71 0.89 2.32 -11.72
CA LEU A 71 0.90 0.89 -11.37
C LEU A 71 1.79 0.09 -12.32
N ALA A 72 1.72 0.35 -13.62
CA ALA A 72 2.58 -0.30 -14.61
C ALA A 72 4.06 -0.02 -14.32
N ASP A 73 4.43 1.24 -14.12
CA ASP A 73 5.80 1.65 -13.78
C ASP A 73 6.29 0.99 -12.48
N ALA A 74 5.43 0.93 -11.44
CA ALA A 74 5.74 0.24 -10.18
C ALA A 74 5.90 -1.27 -10.36
N HIS A 75 5.06 -1.90 -11.20
CA HIS A 75 5.19 -3.32 -11.55
C HIS A 75 6.52 -3.61 -12.25
N LEU A 76 6.89 -2.82 -13.25
CA LEU A 76 8.16 -2.96 -13.97
C LEU A 76 9.36 -2.78 -13.04
N ALA A 77 9.31 -1.78 -12.15
CA ALA A 77 10.37 -1.54 -11.18
C ALA A 77 10.53 -2.70 -10.17
N ARG A 78 9.42 -3.33 -9.76
CA ARG A 78 9.41 -4.45 -8.82
C ARG A 78 9.88 -5.75 -9.44
N THR A 79 9.48 -6.03 -10.68
CA THR A 79 9.73 -7.32 -11.35
C THR A 79 10.98 -7.32 -12.21
N GLY A 80 11.49 -6.15 -12.60
CA GLY A 80 12.60 -6.01 -13.55
C GLY A 80 12.22 -6.35 -14.99
N CYS A 81 10.94 -6.66 -15.29
CA CYS A 81 10.49 -6.96 -16.63
C CYS A 81 10.37 -5.69 -17.49
N ARG A 82 10.28 -5.86 -18.82
CA ARG A 82 10.07 -4.75 -19.75
C ARG A 82 8.59 -4.53 -20.02
N MET A 83 8.23 -3.36 -20.52
CA MET A 83 6.86 -3.04 -20.94
C MET A 83 6.31 -4.03 -21.99
N SER A 84 7.17 -4.61 -22.82
CA SER A 84 6.79 -5.66 -23.77
C SER A 84 6.28 -6.92 -23.07
N ASP A 85 6.94 -7.30 -21.98
CA ASP A 85 6.64 -8.51 -21.24
C ASP A 85 5.35 -8.35 -20.45
N LEU A 86 5.19 -7.17 -19.79
CA LEU A 86 3.93 -6.79 -19.14
C LEU A 86 2.75 -6.77 -20.11
N ALA A 87 2.93 -6.21 -21.31
CA ALA A 87 1.87 -6.14 -22.32
C ALA A 87 1.50 -7.54 -22.84
N ALA A 88 2.48 -8.43 -23.01
CA ALA A 88 2.24 -9.80 -23.44
C ALA A 88 1.45 -10.58 -22.38
N ASP A 89 1.78 -10.43 -21.09
CA ASP A 89 1.06 -11.06 -19.98
C ASP A 89 -0.39 -10.55 -19.87
N ILE A 90 -0.58 -9.23 -19.98
CA ILE A 90 -1.93 -8.63 -20.00
C ILE A 90 -2.73 -9.12 -21.22
N ARG A 91 -2.12 -9.21 -22.39
CA ARG A 91 -2.77 -9.77 -23.59
C ARG A 91 -3.26 -11.19 -23.35
N GLU A 92 -2.42 -12.02 -22.77
CA GLU A 92 -2.75 -13.42 -22.50
C GLU A 92 -3.91 -13.56 -21.52
N ARG A 93 -3.91 -12.76 -20.47
CA ARG A 93 -4.95 -12.83 -19.41
C ARG A 93 -6.25 -12.13 -19.76
N LEU A 94 -6.19 -11.00 -20.46
CA LEU A 94 -7.37 -10.14 -20.70
C LEU A 94 -7.84 -10.16 -22.16
N GLY A 95 -7.19 -10.93 -23.05
CA GLY A 95 -7.66 -11.12 -24.42
C GLY A 95 -7.57 -9.87 -25.32
N VAL A 96 -6.76 -8.86 -24.94
CA VAL A 96 -6.56 -7.63 -25.73
C VAL A 96 -5.34 -7.73 -26.63
N SER A 97 -5.19 -6.83 -27.60
CA SER A 97 -3.97 -6.81 -28.40
C SER A 97 -2.77 -6.25 -27.62
N ASP A 98 -1.57 -6.76 -27.92
CA ASP A 98 -0.32 -6.30 -27.33
C ASP A 98 -0.08 -4.79 -27.51
N TYR A 99 -0.43 -4.27 -28.69
CA TYR A 99 -0.39 -2.82 -28.94
C TYR A 99 -1.32 -2.04 -28.00
N TRP A 100 -2.57 -2.53 -27.81
CA TRP A 100 -3.54 -1.87 -26.95
C TRP A 100 -3.11 -1.91 -25.49
N ALA A 101 -2.66 -3.07 -24.98
CA ALA A 101 -2.12 -3.21 -23.64
C ALA A 101 -0.99 -2.21 -23.38
N ARG A 102 -0.02 -2.08 -24.30
CA ARG A 102 1.06 -1.09 -24.17
C ARG A 102 0.56 0.35 -24.13
N GLN A 103 -0.41 0.72 -24.99
CA GLN A 103 -0.93 2.08 -25.01
C GLN A 103 -1.65 2.45 -23.72
N VAL A 104 -2.39 1.50 -23.14
CA VAL A 104 -3.09 1.70 -21.86
C VAL A 104 -2.11 1.74 -20.70
N CYS A 105 -1.17 0.79 -20.59
CA CYS A 105 -0.16 0.78 -19.54
C CYS A 105 0.78 1.99 -19.59
N ALA A 106 1.05 2.53 -20.79
CA ALA A 106 1.79 3.77 -20.94
C ALA A 106 0.97 5.05 -20.61
N GLY A 107 -0.31 4.91 -20.22
CA GLY A 107 -1.21 6.02 -19.90
C GLY A 107 -1.64 6.86 -21.10
N ARG A 108 -1.51 6.34 -22.33
CA ARG A 108 -1.85 7.06 -23.57
C ARG A 108 -3.30 6.87 -23.99
N LYS A 109 -3.92 5.77 -23.60
CA LYS A 109 -5.31 5.43 -23.92
C LYS A 109 -6.09 5.13 -22.65
N VAL A 110 -7.39 5.41 -22.70
CA VAL A 110 -8.33 5.05 -21.62
C VAL A 110 -8.87 3.65 -21.94
N PRO A 111 -8.82 2.70 -21.00
CA PRO A 111 -9.39 1.36 -21.20
C PRO A 111 -10.91 1.40 -21.32
N SER A 112 -11.52 0.35 -21.89
CA SER A 112 -12.94 0.06 -21.71
C SER A 112 -13.21 -0.33 -20.24
N VAL A 113 -14.47 -0.39 -19.84
CA VAL A 113 -14.86 -0.77 -18.47
C VAL A 113 -14.41 -2.20 -18.18
N GLU A 114 -14.61 -3.13 -19.13
CA GLU A 114 -14.20 -4.52 -18.98
C GLU A 114 -12.69 -4.65 -18.83
N PHE A 115 -11.94 -3.87 -19.62
CA PHE A 115 -10.48 -3.91 -19.51
C PHE A 115 -10.00 -3.26 -18.22
N LEU A 116 -10.65 -2.20 -17.75
CA LEU A 116 -10.35 -1.60 -16.46
C LEU A 116 -10.61 -2.59 -15.31
N HIS A 117 -11.70 -3.33 -15.35
CA HIS A 117 -12.02 -4.41 -14.41
C HIS A 117 -10.92 -5.49 -14.41
N GLY A 118 -10.53 -5.97 -15.58
CA GLY A 118 -9.42 -6.91 -15.69
C GLY A 118 -8.09 -6.38 -15.14
N LEU A 119 -7.81 -5.08 -15.27
CA LEU A 119 -6.63 -4.46 -14.68
C LEU A 119 -6.69 -4.39 -13.15
N VAL A 120 -7.89 -4.25 -12.56
CA VAL A 120 -8.08 -4.35 -11.10
C VAL A 120 -7.62 -5.72 -10.60
N GLU A 121 -8.07 -6.79 -11.24
CA GLU A 121 -7.69 -8.17 -10.89
C GLU A 121 -6.21 -8.43 -11.17
N TYR A 122 -5.72 -7.98 -12.33
CA TYR A 122 -4.32 -8.18 -12.75
C TYR A 122 -3.32 -7.58 -11.78
N PHE A 123 -3.54 -6.33 -11.35
CA PHE A 123 -2.66 -5.64 -10.41
C PHE A 123 -2.99 -5.92 -8.93
N GLY A 124 -4.06 -6.65 -8.64
CA GLY A 124 -4.52 -6.91 -7.28
C GLY A 124 -4.88 -5.64 -6.52
N VAL A 125 -5.61 -4.73 -7.17
CA VAL A 125 -5.91 -3.41 -6.62
C VAL A 125 -7.09 -3.49 -5.65
N GLU A 126 -6.88 -3.07 -4.42
CA GLU A 126 -7.94 -2.91 -3.44
C GLU A 126 -8.85 -1.72 -3.79
N GLY A 127 -10.17 -1.90 -3.59
CA GLY A 127 -11.15 -0.86 -3.88
C GLY A 127 -11.71 -0.86 -5.31
N GLY A 128 -11.35 -1.85 -6.12
CA GLY A 128 -11.92 -2.05 -7.46
C GLY A 128 -11.65 -0.88 -8.42
N GLU A 129 -12.57 -0.64 -9.37
CA GLU A 129 -12.47 0.43 -10.36
C GLU A 129 -12.43 1.84 -9.74
N ALA A 130 -12.97 1.97 -8.52
CA ALA A 130 -12.92 3.21 -7.78
C ALA A 130 -11.48 3.64 -7.42
N PHE A 131 -10.54 2.71 -7.35
CA PHE A 131 -9.12 3.04 -7.24
C PHE A 131 -8.65 3.93 -8.40
N PHE A 132 -9.09 3.65 -9.62
CA PHE A 132 -8.68 4.41 -10.79
C PHE A 132 -9.48 5.70 -11.00
N THR A 133 -10.74 5.71 -10.59
CA THR A 133 -11.71 6.77 -10.95
C THR A 133 -11.93 7.82 -9.88
N ALA A 134 -11.69 7.52 -8.60
CA ALA A 134 -11.96 8.42 -7.49
C ALA A 134 -11.10 9.69 -7.52
N PRO A 135 -11.61 10.85 -7.09
CA PRO A 135 -10.80 12.05 -6.80
C PRO A 135 -9.62 11.74 -5.88
N ALA A 136 -8.56 12.54 -5.94
CA ALA A 136 -7.34 12.28 -5.17
C ALA A 136 -7.60 12.27 -3.65
N ALA A 137 -8.44 13.18 -3.16
CA ALA A 137 -8.82 13.23 -1.75
C ALA A 137 -9.57 11.98 -1.29
N ASP A 138 -10.54 11.49 -2.10
CA ASP A 138 -11.31 10.29 -1.78
C ASP A 138 -10.45 9.01 -1.84
N ALA A 139 -9.51 8.96 -2.78
CA ALA A 139 -8.57 7.84 -2.88
C ALA A 139 -7.65 7.78 -1.65
N LEU A 140 -7.16 8.94 -1.20
CA LEU A 140 -6.34 9.03 0.02
C LEU A 140 -7.16 8.69 1.26
N ASP A 141 -8.38 9.24 1.38
CA ASP A 141 -9.26 9.00 2.51
C ASP A 141 -9.56 7.51 2.72
N ARG A 142 -9.86 6.76 1.65
CA ARG A 142 -10.09 5.31 1.74
C ARG A 142 -8.90 4.55 2.33
N VAL A 143 -7.69 4.89 1.90
CA VAL A 143 -6.48 4.27 2.43
C VAL A 143 -6.29 4.63 3.90
N LEU A 144 -6.53 5.89 4.27
CA LEU A 144 -6.39 6.35 5.66
C LEU A 144 -7.47 5.78 6.58
N VAL A 145 -8.70 5.58 6.09
CA VAL A 145 -9.76 4.88 6.84
C VAL A 145 -9.38 3.42 7.10
N ALA A 146 -8.73 2.75 6.13
CA ALA A 146 -8.23 1.40 6.35
C ALA A 146 -7.13 1.38 7.43
N VAL A 147 -6.18 2.31 7.37
CA VAL A 147 -5.16 2.50 8.42
C VAL A 147 -5.80 2.76 9.77
N LEU A 148 -6.78 3.67 9.85
CA LEU A 148 -7.48 4.00 11.09
C LEU A 148 -8.14 2.77 11.71
N ARG A 149 -8.86 1.98 10.91
CA ARG A 149 -9.50 0.73 11.36
C ARG A 149 -8.50 -0.28 11.91
N GLU A 150 -7.35 -0.41 11.28
CA GLU A 150 -6.28 -1.30 11.72
C GLU A 150 -5.74 -0.92 13.11
N PHE A 151 -5.62 0.37 13.39
CA PHE A 151 -5.17 0.90 14.68
C PHE A 151 -6.27 0.96 15.75
N GLU A 152 -7.54 1.13 15.37
CA GLU A 152 -8.69 1.10 16.28
C GLU A 152 -9.09 -0.33 16.73
N GLN A 153 -8.62 -1.36 16.01
CA GLN A 153 -8.88 -2.74 16.43
C GLN A 153 -8.15 -3.06 17.74
N PRO A 154 -8.81 -3.76 18.70
CA PRO A 154 -8.16 -4.25 19.89
C PRO A 154 -6.93 -5.09 19.52
N ALA A 155 -5.86 -4.99 20.32
CA ALA A 155 -4.60 -5.70 20.05
C ALA A 155 -4.79 -7.22 19.86
N GLU A 156 -5.83 -7.79 20.45
CA GLU A 156 -6.22 -9.20 20.32
C GLU A 156 -6.80 -9.58 18.95
N GLN A 157 -7.26 -8.60 18.16
CA GLN A 157 -7.81 -8.81 16.81
C GLN A 157 -6.86 -8.33 15.70
N ARG A 158 -5.74 -7.72 16.06
CA ARG A 158 -4.71 -7.36 15.07
C ARG A 158 -4.05 -8.62 14.55
N ASP A 159 -3.73 -8.62 13.25
CA ASP A 159 -2.92 -9.70 12.67
C ASP A 159 -1.71 -9.95 13.57
N PRO A 160 -1.52 -11.18 14.09
CA PRO A 160 -0.40 -11.50 14.99
C PRO A 160 0.96 -11.09 14.42
N ILE A 161 1.08 -11.06 13.09
CA ILE A 161 2.28 -10.65 12.38
C ILE A 161 2.50 -9.14 12.52
N LEU A 162 1.46 -8.33 12.34
CA LEU A 162 1.54 -6.87 12.52
C LEU A 162 1.83 -6.50 13.98
N ALA A 163 1.21 -7.18 14.94
CA ALA A 163 1.47 -6.97 16.37
C ALA A 163 2.92 -7.33 16.75
N LEU A 164 3.49 -8.36 16.13
CA LEU A 164 4.91 -8.72 16.29
C LEU A 164 5.84 -7.69 15.65
N MET A 165 5.50 -7.20 14.46
CA MET A 165 6.27 -6.18 13.76
C MET A 165 6.34 -4.87 14.56
N ASP A 166 5.22 -4.41 15.11
CA ASP A 166 5.16 -3.23 15.98
C ASP A 166 6.00 -3.41 17.23
N ARG A 167 5.93 -4.60 17.86
CA ARG A 167 6.72 -4.92 19.06
C ARG A 167 8.23 -4.89 18.83
N TYR A 168 8.69 -5.26 17.64
CA TYR A 168 10.11 -5.34 17.28
C TYR A 168 10.59 -4.19 16.38
N GLY A 169 9.74 -3.19 16.10
CA GLY A 169 10.08 -2.03 15.27
C GLY A 169 10.37 -2.36 13.81
N LEU A 170 9.83 -3.49 13.31
CA LEU A 170 10.02 -3.94 11.94
C LEU A 170 9.01 -3.25 11.02
N LYS A 171 9.49 -2.58 9.97
CA LYS A 171 8.60 -1.95 8.98
C LYS A 171 8.13 -2.97 7.96
N ALA A 172 6.84 -2.96 7.62
CA ALA A 172 6.23 -3.82 6.59
C ALA A 172 6.95 -3.76 5.22
N ALA A 173 7.64 -2.65 4.93
CA ALA A 173 8.44 -2.47 3.72
C ALA A 173 9.64 -3.44 3.64
N ASP A 174 10.19 -3.86 4.78
CA ASP A 174 11.37 -4.74 4.81
C ASP A 174 10.99 -6.20 4.52
N LEU A 175 9.78 -6.62 4.88
CA LEU A 175 9.27 -7.97 4.60
C LEU A 175 8.82 -8.16 3.15
N ARG A 176 8.33 -7.11 2.50
CA ARG A 176 7.93 -7.15 1.07
C ARG A 176 9.12 -7.32 0.11
N ARG A 177 10.35 -7.09 0.56
CA ARG A 177 11.58 -7.30 -0.22
C ARG A 177 11.93 -8.77 -0.43
N HIS A 178 11.37 -9.69 0.34
CA HIS A 178 11.75 -11.11 0.37
C HIS A 178 10.75 -12.05 -0.31
N GLY A 179 9.79 -11.54 -1.10
CA GLY A 179 8.78 -12.36 -1.76
C GLY A 179 7.69 -12.84 -0.78
N ALA A 180 6.64 -13.45 -1.32
CA ALA A 180 5.54 -13.99 -0.52
C ALA A 180 6.04 -15.14 0.37
N MET A 181 6.40 -14.82 1.62
CA MET A 181 6.67 -15.83 2.64
C MET A 181 5.34 -16.26 3.27
N THR A 182 5.19 -17.56 3.51
CA THR A 182 4.06 -18.07 4.28
C THR A 182 4.20 -17.66 5.75
N ALA A 183 3.06 -17.61 6.48
CA ALA A 183 3.07 -17.28 7.91
C ALA A 183 4.04 -18.19 8.71
N GLU A 184 4.12 -19.48 8.37
CA GLU A 184 5.05 -20.43 8.99
C GLU A 184 6.53 -20.13 8.69
N GLN A 185 6.84 -19.65 7.51
CA GLN A 185 8.22 -19.26 7.14
C GLN A 185 8.65 -18.02 7.89
N LEU A 186 7.72 -17.06 8.05
CA LEU A 186 7.95 -15.83 8.79
C LEU A 186 8.14 -16.12 10.28
N ASP A 187 7.34 -17.02 10.86
CA ASP A 187 7.42 -17.42 12.26
C ASP A 187 8.78 -18.07 12.58
N ARG A 188 9.27 -18.97 11.73
CA ARG A 188 10.60 -19.58 11.86
C ARG A 188 11.74 -18.56 11.76
N LEU A 189 11.60 -17.57 10.89
CA LEU A 189 12.60 -16.51 10.69
C LEU A 189 12.64 -15.58 11.91
N LEU A 190 11.48 -15.21 12.44
CA LEU A 190 11.35 -14.43 13.67
C LEU A 190 11.87 -15.19 14.89
N GLU A 191 11.57 -16.48 15.02
CA GLU A 191 12.10 -17.33 16.08
C GLU A 191 13.63 -17.44 16.03
N GLY A 192 14.20 -17.55 14.83
CA GLY A 192 15.65 -17.54 14.61
C GLY A 192 16.31 -16.22 15.03
N VAL A 193 15.71 -15.07 14.69
CA VAL A 193 16.18 -13.74 15.06
C VAL A 193 16.07 -13.52 16.58
N ILE A 194 14.95 -13.91 17.20
CA ILE A 194 14.74 -13.80 18.64
C ILE A 194 15.77 -14.66 19.40
N ARG A 195 16.00 -15.89 18.94
CA ARG A 195 16.99 -16.79 19.55
C ARG A 195 18.43 -16.29 19.43
N SER A 196 18.74 -15.52 18.36
CA SER A 196 20.06 -14.92 18.17
C SER A 196 20.26 -13.60 18.95
N ALA A 197 19.16 -12.89 19.26
CA ALA A 197 19.18 -11.60 19.94
C ALA A 197 19.06 -11.69 21.47
N VAL A 198 18.59 -12.82 22.02
CA VAL A 198 18.53 -13.06 23.47
C VAL A 198 19.81 -13.76 23.92
N PRO A 199 20.71 -13.08 24.67
CA PRO A 199 21.88 -13.76 25.22
C PRO A 199 21.41 -14.85 26.19
N GLN A 200 21.80 -16.10 25.93
CA GLN A 200 21.58 -17.20 26.86
C GLN A 200 22.30 -16.87 28.15
N ARG A 201 21.58 -16.63 29.21
CA ARG A 201 22.13 -16.67 30.56
C ARG A 201 22.63 -18.10 30.81
N THR A 202 23.90 -18.32 30.58
CA THR A 202 24.59 -19.49 31.08
C THR A 202 24.47 -19.48 32.61
N GLY A 203 23.63 -20.36 33.12
CA GLY A 203 23.54 -20.64 34.56
C GLY A 203 24.87 -21.26 35.00
N GLU A 204 25.72 -20.50 35.63
CA GLU A 204 26.76 -21.02 36.50
C GLU A 204 26.09 -21.57 37.74
N GLY A 205 25.89 -22.88 37.71
CA GLY A 205 25.62 -23.69 38.90
C GLY A 205 26.93 -24.19 39.45
N GLY A 206 27.57 -23.43 40.33
CA GLY A 206 28.68 -23.91 41.11
C GLY A 206 28.27 -25.05 42.00
N SER A 207 28.90 -26.19 41.81
CA SER A 207 28.91 -27.25 42.80
C SER A 207 30.25 -27.21 43.50
N ALA A 208 30.23 -26.79 44.72
CA ALA A 208 31.31 -27.08 45.67
C ALA A 208 30.92 -28.28 46.53
N ARG A 209 31.74 -29.30 46.41
CA ARG A 209 31.96 -30.36 47.38
C ARG A 209 31.03 -31.55 47.42
#